data_a81dbe3f7586c6875d0d949af3e0f7ad
#
_entry.id   a81dbe3f7586c6875d0d949af3e0f7ad
#
_cell.length_a   1.000
_cell.length_b   1.000
_cell.length_c   1.000
_cell.angle_alpha   90.00
_cell.angle_beta   90.00
_cell.angle_gamma   90.00
#
_symmetry.space_group_name_H-M   'P 1'
#
loop_
_entity.id
_entity.type
_entity.pdbx_description
1 polymer ?
#
loop_
_entity_poly.entity_id
_entity_poly.type
_entity_poly.pdbx_seq_one_letter_code
_entity_poly.pdbx_strand_id
1 'polypeptide(L)'
;MALLSLEHVTRRFGGVVAVDDVSLAVESGQIAGLIGPNGAGKTTLFNLITRLYRPDSGEIAFGGKSLLGTPPYRIVRRGIARTFQNVELFPTMTVLENVLVGSHARGERPARDLLAQLGLAPVAQRRAAGLPFGTMKRVELARALASGPRLLLLDEPAGGLSHEEVEELATLIRRIRRSFDLTVLLVEHHMNLVMGVADRVHVLDFGRKIAEGSPAEVQRDPVVIEAYLGSERPQHAPA
;
A
#
# COMPACT_ATOMS: atom_id res chain seq x y z
N MET A 1 3.78 -11.19 -16.55
CA MET A 1 2.33 -10.90 -16.74
C MET A 1 1.85 -10.06 -15.58
N ALA A 2 1.14 -8.97 -15.87
CA ALA A 2 0.62 -8.09 -14.83
C ALA A 2 -0.31 -8.86 -13.88
N LEU A 3 -0.04 -8.76 -12.58
CA LEU A 3 -0.91 -9.29 -11.52
C LEU A 3 -2.07 -8.33 -11.25
N LEU A 4 -1.78 -7.02 -11.23
CA LEU A 4 -2.76 -5.94 -11.12
C LEU A 4 -2.65 -5.08 -12.37
N SER A 5 -3.77 -4.77 -13.03
CA SER A 5 -3.85 -3.78 -14.10
C SER A 5 -4.99 -2.82 -13.86
N LEU A 6 -4.75 -1.56 -14.15
CA LEU A 6 -5.71 -0.49 -14.23
C LEU A 6 -5.65 0.07 -15.65
N GLU A 7 -6.79 0.24 -16.30
CA GLU A 7 -6.89 0.72 -17.66
C GLU A 7 -7.92 1.85 -17.74
N HIS A 8 -7.45 3.06 -18.06
CA HIS A 8 -8.26 4.26 -18.24
C HIS A 8 -9.21 4.56 -17.07
N VAL A 9 -8.72 4.34 -15.83
CA VAL A 9 -9.52 4.47 -14.61
C VAL A 9 -9.73 5.94 -14.28
N THR A 10 -11.01 6.31 -14.12
CA THR A 10 -11.41 7.67 -13.72
C THR A 10 -12.32 7.62 -12.50
N ARG A 11 -12.14 8.55 -11.57
CA ARG A 11 -13.02 8.76 -10.43
C ARG A 11 -13.18 10.24 -10.10
N ARG A 12 -14.44 10.65 -9.96
CA ARG A 12 -14.85 12.02 -9.62
C ARG A 12 -15.61 12.05 -8.30
N PHE A 13 -15.48 13.15 -7.58
CA PHE A 13 -16.24 13.44 -6.38
C PHE A 13 -16.84 14.86 -6.53
N GLY A 14 -18.13 14.95 -6.83
CA GLY A 14 -18.73 16.22 -7.19
C GLY A 14 -18.02 16.85 -8.40
N GLY A 15 -17.50 18.06 -8.24
CA GLY A 15 -16.75 18.77 -9.28
C GLY A 15 -15.25 18.42 -9.37
N VAL A 16 -14.73 17.59 -8.44
CA VAL A 16 -13.29 17.26 -8.38
C VAL A 16 -13.02 15.94 -9.07
N VAL A 17 -12.07 15.92 -10.02
CA VAL A 17 -11.55 14.69 -10.64
C VAL A 17 -10.37 14.21 -9.81
N ALA A 18 -10.59 13.21 -8.96
CA ALA A 18 -9.55 12.70 -8.05
C ALA A 18 -8.62 11.67 -8.70
N VAL A 19 -9.09 10.97 -9.73
CA VAL A 19 -8.31 10.07 -10.60
C VAL A 19 -8.82 10.30 -12.02
N ASP A 20 -7.93 10.60 -12.95
CA ASP A 20 -8.26 11.03 -14.32
C ASP A 20 -7.45 10.21 -15.32
N ASP A 21 -8.12 9.25 -15.96
CA ASP A 21 -7.56 8.40 -17.04
C ASP A 21 -6.28 7.66 -16.65
N VAL A 22 -6.21 7.11 -15.44
CA VAL A 22 -5.02 6.44 -14.94
C VAL A 22 -4.96 5.01 -15.45
N SER A 23 -3.83 4.70 -16.12
CA SER A 23 -3.46 3.34 -16.52
C SER A 23 -2.12 2.97 -15.89
N LEU A 24 -2.05 1.83 -15.18
CA LEU A 24 -0.83 1.28 -14.61
C LEU A 24 -0.91 -0.24 -14.48
N ALA A 25 0.24 -0.87 -14.42
CA ALA A 25 0.36 -2.32 -14.23
C ALA A 25 1.39 -2.64 -13.16
N VAL A 26 1.13 -3.68 -12.36
CA VAL A 26 2.07 -4.22 -11.37
C VAL A 26 2.28 -5.69 -11.71
N GLU A 27 3.53 -6.05 -12.01
CA GLU A 27 3.90 -7.42 -12.35
C GLU A 27 3.93 -8.33 -11.12
N SER A 28 3.70 -9.64 -11.33
CA SER A 28 3.79 -10.62 -10.24
C SER A 28 5.18 -10.63 -9.63
N GLY A 29 5.26 -10.61 -8.30
CA GLY A 29 6.51 -10.57 -7.55
C GLY A 29 7.24 -9.22 -7.54
N GLN A 30 6.67 -8.17 -8.12
CA GLN A 30 7.23 -6.81 -8.16
C GLN A 30 6.91 -6.03 -6.89
N ILE A 31 7.82 -5.16 -6.48
CA ILE A 31 7.53 -4.04 -5.57
C ILE A 31 7.36 -2.79 -6.44
N ALA A 32 6.13 -2.31 -6.58
CA ALA A 32 5.82 -1.07 -7.27
C ALA A 32 5.59 0.06 -6.27
N GLY A 33 6.24 1.20 -6.49
CA GLY A 33 5.98 2.44 -5.76
C GLY A 33 4.91 3.28 -6.47
N LEU A 34 4.01 3.88 -5.71
CA LEU A 34 3.06 4.89 -6.19
C LEU A 34 3.29 6.18 -5.40
N ILE A 35 3.90 7.16 -6.04
CA ILE A 35 4.29 8.41 -5.43
C ILE A 35 3.56 9.61 -6.05
N GLY A 36 3.71 10.77 -5.45
CA GLY A 36 3.13 12.02 -5.92
C GLY A 36 2.84 12.98 -4.78
N PRO A 37 2.60 14.26 -5.06
CA PRO A 37 2.26 15.26 -4.06
C PRO A 37 1.00 14.90 -3.26
N ASN A 38 0.74 15.65 -2.18
CA ASN A 38 -0.52 15.53 -1.43
C ASN A 38 -1.69 15.91 -2.35
N GLY A 39 -2.76 15.12 -2.29
CA GLY A 39 -3.91 15.33 -3.20
C GLY A 39 -3.74 14.76 -4.61
N ALA A 40 -2.61 14.14 -4.96
CA ALA A 40 -2.38 13.55 -6.29
C ALA A 40 -3.31 12.37 -6.65
N GLY A 41 -4.14 11.87 -5.72
CA GLY A 41 -5.09 10.78 -5.99
C GLY A 41 -4.64 9.39 -5.53
N LYS A 42 -3.48 9.24 -4.87
CA LYS A 42 -2.90 7.95 -4.44
C LYS A 42 -3.85 7.12 -3.57
N THR A 43 -4.36 7.70 -2.50
CA THR A 43 -5.33 7.03 -1.59
C THR A 43 -6.64 6.71 -2.29
N THR A 44 -7.09 7.58 -3.21
CA THR A 44 -8.28 7.31 -4.04
C THR A 44 -8.04 6.08 -4.91
N LEU A 45 -6.86 5.95 -5.52
CA LEU A 45 -6.51 4.80 -6.33
C LEU A 45 -6.50 3.50 -5.50
N PHE A 46 -5.96 3.52 -4.27
CA PHE A 46 -6.03 2.38 -3.35
C PHE A 46 -7.47 2.01 -3.00
N ASN A 47 -8.33 3.01 -2.77
CA ASN A 47 -9.75 2.80 -2.50
C ASN A 47 -10.50 2.20 -3.70
N LEU A 48 -10.10 2.54 -4.92
CA LEU A 48 -10.62 1.95 -6.16
C LEU A 48 -10.19 0.47 -6.30
N ILE A 49 -8.90 0.16 -6.07
CA ILE A 49 -8.37 -1.22 -6.12
C ILE A 49 -9.05 -2.09 -5.06
N THR A 50 -9.24 -1.58 -3.84
CA THR A 50 -9.92 -2.30 -2.75
C THR A 50 -11.44 -2.27 -2.84
N ARG A 51 -11.99 -1.62 -3.88
CA ARG A 51 -13.44 -1.52 -4.15
C ARG A 51 -14.23 -0.76 -3.07
N LEU A 52 -13.56 -0.01 -2.21
CA LEU A 52 -14.22 0.96 -1.31
C LEU A 52 -14.88 2.07 -2.12
N TYR A 53 -14.26 2.44 -3.25
CA TYR A 53 -14.89 3.29 -4.27
C TYR A 53 -15.10 2.50 -5.56
N ARG A 54 -16.10 2.91 -6.35
CA ARG A 54 -16.31 2.44 -7.72
C ARG A 54 -15.70 3.44 -8.68
N PRO A 55 -14.97 3.02 -9.72
CA PRO A 55 -14.57 3.96 -10.77
C PRO A 55 -15.82 4.41 -11.55
N ASP A 56 -15.75 5.62 -12.11
CA ASP A 56 -16.78 6.13 -12.99
C ASP A 56 -16.60 5.59 -14.42
N SER A 57 -15.32 5.33 -14.81
CA SER A 57 -14.95 4.64 -16.04
C SER A 57 -13.64 3.88 -15.87
N GLY A 58 -13.32 3.05 -16.88
CA GLY A 58 -12.12 2.22 -16.92
C GLY A 58 -12.30 0.85 -16.32
N GLU A 59 -11.22 0.08 -16.31
CA GLU A 59 -11.19 -1.32 -15.85
C GLU A 59 -10.11 -1.50 -14.78
N ILE A 60 -10.40 -2.35 -13.80
CA ILE A 60 -9.42 -2.80 -12.79
C ILE A 60 -9.46 -4.31 -12.77
N ALA A 61 -8.35 -4.96 -13.12
CA ALA A 61 -8.23 -6.41 -13.13
C ALA A 61 -7.13 -6.91 -12.20
N PHE A 62 -7.35 -8.06 -11.59
CA PHE A 62 -6.40 -8.76 -10.73
C PHE A 62 -6.29 -10.23 -11.15
N GLY A 63 -5.08 -10.67 -11.50
CA GLY A 63 -4.83 -12.00 -12.05
C GLY A 63 -5.67 -12.27 -13.31
N GLY A 64 -5.81 -11.28 -14.18
CA GLY A 64 -6.59 -11.32 -15.41
C GLY A 64 -8.12 -11.35 -15.21
N LYS A 65 -8.62 -11.11 -14.00
CA LYS A 65 -10.06 -11.09 -13.71
C LYS A 65 -10.48 -9.72 -13.20
N SER A 66 -11.57 -9.18 -13.77
CA SER A 66 -12.14 -7.91 -13.33
C SER A 66 -12.47 -7.90 -11.84
N LEU A 67 -12.15 -6.78 -11.18
CA LEU A 67 -12.56 -6.49 -9.81
C LEU A 67 -13.87 -5.72 -9.74
N LEU A 68 -14.39 -5.17 -10.84
CA LEU A 68 -15.50 -4.22 -10.83
C LEU A 68 -16.79 -4.77 -10.20
N GLY A 69 -17.07 -6.05 -10.38
CA GLY A 69 -18.20 -6.74 -9.76
C GLY A 69 -17.93 -7.31 -8.35
N THR A 70 -16.70 -7.12 -7.80
CA THR A 70 -16.33 -7.70 -6.52
C THR A 70 -16.69 -6.74 -5.38
N PRO A 71 -17.50 -7.15 -4.38
CA PRO A 71 -17.75 -6.29 -3.23
C PRO A 71 -16.52 -6.16 -2.33
N PRO A 72 -16.34 -5.04 -1.58
CA PRO A 72 -15.14 -4.76 -0.79
C PRO A 72 -14.73 -5.90 0.15
N TYR A 73 -15.69 -6.49 0.89
CA TYR A 73 -15.42 -7.56 1.85
C TYR A 73 -14.90 -8.86 1.21
N ARG A 74 -15.00 -9.01 -0.12
CA ARG A 74 -14.47 -10.17 -0.87
C ARG A 74 -13.10 -9.92 -1.47
N ILE A 75 -12.58 -8.71 -1.42
CA ILE A 75 -11.27 -8.36 -2.01
C ILE A 75 -10.15 -9.17 -1.35
N VAL A 76 -10.22 -9.36 -0.03
CA VAL A 76 -9.23 -10.19 0.69
C VAL A 76 -9.25 -11.65 0.20
N ARG A 77 -10.42 -12.18 -0.13
CA ARG A 77 -10.55 -13.56 -0.68
C ARG A 77 -10.02 -13.67 -2.12
N ARG A 78 -9.91 -12.55 -2.82
CA ARG A 78 -9.22 -12.50 -4.12
C ARG A 78 -7.71 -12.57 -3.98
N GLY A 79 -7.17 -12.39 -2.79
CA GLY A 79 -5.73 -12.37 -2.51
C GLY A 79 -5.14 -10.97 -2.50
N ILE A 80 -5.93 -9.93 -2.20
CA ILE A 80 -5.46 -8.56 -2.02
C ILE A 80 -5.65 -8.19 -0.54
N ALA A 81 -4.55 -7.85 0.14
CA ALA A 81 -4.59 -7.28 1.49
C ALA A 81 -4.07 -5.85 1.48
N ARG A 82 -4.51 -5.05 2.45
CA ARG A 82 -4.10 -3.66 2.62
C ARG A 82 -3.80 -3.37 4.08
N THR A 83 -2.72 -2.61 4.33
CA THR A 83 -2.52 -1.87 5.58
C THR A 83 -3.13 -0.48 5.44
N PHE A 84 -3.44 0.17 6.55
CA PHE A 84 -4.00 1.52 6.56
C PHE A 84 -2.95 2.52 7.07
N GLN A 85 -3.10 3.79 6.71
CA GLN A 85 -2.20 4.87 7.14
C GLN A 85 -2.14 4.97 8.68
N ASN A 86 -3.29 4.89 9.34
CA ASN A 86 -3.37 4.80 10.79
C ASN A 86 -3.36 3.34 11.23
N VAL A 87 -2.65 3.07 12.32
CA VAL A 87 -2.59 1.72 12.90
C VAL A 87 -3.94 1.37 13.53
N GLU A 88 -4.69 0.51 12.87
CA GLU A 88 -6.03 0.07 13.27
C GLU A 88 -5.99 -1.31 13.95
N LEU A 89 -5.23 -1.41 15.05
CA LEU A 89 -5.20 -2.62 15.87
C LEU A 89 -6.34 -2.60 16.90
N PHE A 90 -6.77 -3.79 17.30
CA PHE A 90 -7.69 -3.97 18.43
C PHE A 90 -6.88 -3.84 19.74
N PRO A 91 -6.99 -2.74 20.47
CA PRO A 91 -6.05 -2.42 21.57
C PRO A 91 -6.17 -3.37 22.75
N THR A 92 -7.34 -3.94 22.97
CA THR A 92 -7.62 -4.89 24.06
C THR A 92 -7.21 -6.32 23.76
N MET A 93 -7.01 -6.64 22.48
CA MET A 93 -6.55 -7.95 22.00
C MET A 93 -5.02 -8.05 22.09
N THR A 94 -4.55 -9.28 22.26
CA THR A 94 -3.11 -9.60 22.15
C THR A 94 -2.64 -9.45 20.70
N VAL A 95 -1.32 -9.41 20.51
CA VAL A 95 -0.70 -9.42 19.17
C VAL A 95 -1.15 -10.63 18.38
N LEU A 96 -1.15 -11.82 18.99
CA LEU A 96 -1.62 -13.05 18.33
C LEU A 96 -3.08 -12.95 17.91
N GLU A 97 -3.97 -12.49 18.79
CA GLU A 97 -5.39 -12.32 18.47
C GLU A 97 -5.62 -11.33 17.33
N ASN A 98 -4.88 -10.20 17.30
CA ASN A 98 -4.92 -9.26 16.18
C ASN A 98 -4.55 -9.92 14.84
N VAL A 99 -3.52 -10.78 14.84
CA VAL A 99 -3.09 -11.50 13.63
C VAL A 99 -4.11 -12.57 13.24
N LEU A 100 -4.72 -13.25 14.22
CA LEU A 100 -5.78 -14.25 13.99
C LEU A 100 -7.01 -13.65 13.31
N VAL A 101 -7.36 -12.39 13.60
CA VAL A 101 -8.43 -11.67 12.87
C VAL A 101 -8.15 -11.64 11.37
N GLY A 102 -6.88 -11.44 10.96
CA GLY A 102 -6.48 -11.46 9.55
C GLY A 102 -6.44 -12.84 8.91
N SER A 103 -6.33 -13.91 9.71
CA SER A 103 -6.12 -15.25 9.19
C SER A 103 -7.37 -15.90 8.57
N HIS A 104 -8.56 -15.35 8.76
CA HIS A 104 -9.82 -15.86 8.24
C HIS A 104 -9.99 -17.37 8.45
N ALA A 105 -9.78 -17.83 9.67
CA ALA A 105 -9.89 -19.23 10.09
C ALA A 105 -8.77 -20.19 9.58
N ARG A 106 -7.63 -19.68 9.15
CA ARG A 106 -6.45 -20.54 8.86
C ARG A 106 -5.83 -21.15 10.11
N GLY A 107 -6.26 -20.70 11.30
CA GLY A 107 -5.86 -21.25 12.58
C GLY A 107 -4.65 -20.55 13.22
N GLU A 108 -4.35 -20.98 14.46
CA GLU A 108 -3.34 -20.35 15.32
C GLU A 108 -1.91 -20.67 14.89
N ARG A 109 -1.64 -21.90 14.44
CA ARG A 109 -0.27 -22.33 14.09
C ARG A 109 0.36 -21.47 12.98
N PRO A 110 -0.30 -21.23 11.83
CA PRO A 110 0.24 -20.33 10.81
C PRO A 110 0.43 -18.88 11.30
N ALA A 111 -0.42 -18.40 12.22
CA ALA A 111 -0.27 -17.08 12.80
C ALA A 111 0.96 -16.97 13.69
N ARG A 112 1.26 -18.01 14.50
CA ARG A 112 2.48 -18.06 15.33
C ARG A 112 3.75 -18.14 14.48
N ASP A 113 3.74 -18.96 13.43
CA ASP A 113 4.86 -19.06 12.50
C ASP A 113 5.13 -17.71 11.81
N LEU A 114 4.09 -16.99 11.42
CA LEU A 114 4.18 -15.66 10.84
C LEU A 114 4.75 -14.64 11.85
N LEU A 115 4.27 -14.65 13.09
CA LEU A 115 4.80 -13.79 14.15
C LEU A 115 6.30 -14.05 14.40
N ALA A 116 6.73 -15.31 14.38
CA ALA A 116 8.15 -15.64 14.52
C ALA A 116 8.97 -15.07 13.36
N GLN A 117 8.49 -15.21 12.11
CA GLN A 117 9.17 -14.67 10.93
C GLN A 117 9.28 -13.14 10.95
N LEU A 118 8.31 -12.45 11.56
CA LEU A 118 8.31 -10.98 11.68
C LEU A 118 8.98 -10.45 12.95
N GLY A 119 9.56 -11.33 13.78
CA GLY A 119 10.22 -10.96 15.03
C GLY A 119 9.26 -10.54 16.14
N LEU A 120 7.97 -10.95 16.04
CA LEU A 120 6.92 -10.59 16.98
C LEU A 120 6.61 -11.70 18.01
N ALA A 121 7.26 -12.86 17.91
CA ALA A 121 7.05 -13.98 18.84
C ALA A 121 7.19 -13.59 20.33
N PRO A 122 8.20 -12.78 20.76
CA PRO A 122 8.34 -12.38 22.15
C PRO A 122 7.18 -11.57 22.72
N VAL A 123 6.43 -10.89 21.85
CA VAL A 123 5.30 -10.01 22.23
C VAL A 123 3.94 -10.62 21.88
N ALA A 124 3.89 -11.85 21.37
CA ALA A 124 2.68 -12.49 20.86
C ALA A 124 1.50 -12.47 21.85
N GLN A 125 1.77 -12.62 23.15
CA GLN A 125 0.76 -12.62 24.22
C GLN A 125 0.53 -11.26 24.86
N ARG A 126 1.28 -10.22 24.45
CA ARG A 126 1.06 -8.86 24.96
C ARG A 126 -0.12 -8.23 24.26
N ARG A 127 -0.87 -7.40 24.98
CA ARG A 127 -1.94 -6.58 24.37
C ARG A 127 -1.33 -5.58 23.40
N ALA A 128 -2.06 -5.25 22.35
CA ALA A 128 -1.64 -4.25 21.37
C ALA A 128 -1.52 -2.84 21.98
N ALA A 129 -2.36 -2.54 22.99
CA ALA A 129 -2.24 -1.29 23.74
C ALA A 129 -0.89 -1.21 24.45
N GLY A 130 -0.21 -0.06 24.29
CA GLY A 130 1.08 0.21 24.96
C GLY A 130 2.31 -0.44 24.28
N LEU A 131 2.17 -1.02 23.11
CA LEU A 131 3.33 -1.40 22.31
C LEU A 131 3.98 -0.15 21.67
N PRO A 132 5.31 -0.18 21.45
CA PRO A 132 5.98 0.84 20.64
C PRO A 132 5.34 0.95 19.25
N PHE A 133 5.31 2.15 18.69
CA PHE A 133 4.60 2.42 17.42
C PHE A 133 5.13 1.56 16.26
N GLY A 134 6.45 1.45 16.11
CA GLY A 134 7.05 0.56 15.09
C GLY A 134 6.67 -0.92 15.27
N THR A 135 6.49 -1.38 16.54
CA THR A 135 5.98 -2.74 16.80
C THR A 135 4.52 -2.87 16.37
N MET A 136 3.66 -1.87 16.64
CA MET A 136 2.26 -1.87 16.21
C MET A 136 2.14 -1.93 14.68
N LYS A 137 2.98 -1.17 13.95
CA LYS A 137 3.06 -1.24 12.47
C LYS A 137 3.43 -2.64 11.98
N ARG A 138 4.37 -3.33 12.64
CA ARG A 138 4.73 -4.73 12.31
C ARG A 138 3.57 -5.70 12.59
N VAL A 139 2.78 -5.49 13.65
CA VAL A 139 1.59 -6.30 13.95
C VAL A 139 0.50 -6.10 12.90
N GLU A 140 0.28 -4.87 12.46
CA GLU A 140 -0.65 -4.57 11.37
C GLU A 140 -0.24 -5.27 10.07
N LEU A 141 1.05 -5.21 9.73
CA LEU A 141 1.61 -5.94 8.59
C LEU A 141 1.42 -7.44 8.74
N ALA A 142 1.66 -8.01 9.93
CA ALA A 142 1.41 -9.41 10.22
C ALA A 142 -0.06 -9.79 10.03
N ARG A 143 -0.99 -8.95 10.48
CA ARG A 143 -2.43 -9.16 10.29
C ARG A 143 -2.81 -9.18 8.80
N ALA A 144 -2.27 -8.27 8.00
CA ALA A 144 -2.51 -8.26 6.56
C ALA A 144 -1.95 -9.52 5.87
N LEU A 145 -0.72 -9.93 6.21
CA LEU A 145 -0.06 -11.13 5.69
C LEU A 145 -0.76 -12.43 6.10
N ALA A 146 -1.40 -12.47 7.26
CA ALA A 146 -2.12 -13.66 7.77
C ALA A 146 -3.25 -14.10 6.83
N SER A 147 -3.80 -13.21 6.01
CA SER A 147 -4.79 -13.56 4.98
C SER A 147 -4.18 -14.35 3.81
N GLY A 148 -2.84 -14.43 3.69
CA GLY A 148 -2.11 -15.06 2.59
C GLY A 148 -2.35 -14.35 1.25
N PRO A 149 -2.08 -13.07 1.16
CA PRO A 149 -2.33 -12.30 -0.05
C PRO A 149 -1.31 -12.66 -1.13
N ARG A 150 -1.68 -12.40 -2.40
CA ARG A 150 -0.76 -12.34 -3.55
C ARG A 150 -0.32 -10.91 -3.83
N LEU A 151 -1.18 -9.93 -3.47
CA LEU A 151 -0.90 -8.50 -3.56
C LEU A 151 -1.08 -7.86 -2.18
N LEU A 152 -0.04 -7.19 -1.72
CA LEU A 152 -0.05 -6.40 -0.50
C LEU A 152 -0.01 -4.92 -0.86
N LEU A 153 -1.03 -4.18 -0.45
CA LEU A 153 -1.12 -2.73 -0.57
C LEU A 153 -0.63 -2.11 0.73
N LEU A 154 0.47 -1.37 0.67
CA LEU A 154 1.05 -0.65 1.81
C LEU A 154 0.74 0.84 1.67
N ASP A 155 -0.05 1.38 2.59
CA ASP A 155 -0.50 2.77 2.58
C ASP A 155 0.28 3.57 3.63
N GLU A 156 1.29 4.34 3.18
CA GLU A 156 2.19 5.16 4.00
C GLU A 156 2.75 4.42 5.24
N PRO A 157 3.37 3.25 5.05
CA PRO A 157 3.81 2.43 6.17
C PRO A 157 4.94 3.08 6.99
N ALA A 158 5.69 4.04 6.43
CA ALA A 158 6.77 4.73 7.12
C ALA A 158 6.29 5.93 7.95
N GLY A 159 5.01 6.31 7.84
CA GLY A 159 4.46 7.46 8.58
C GLY A 159 4.69 7.31 10.09
N GLY A 160 5.33 8.31 10.72
CA GLY A 160 5.62 8.35 12.16
C GLY A 160 6.80 7.49 12.63
N LEU A 161 7.55 6.87 11.72
CA LEU A 161 8.78 6.12 12.03
C LEU A 161 10.02 7.02 12.02
N SER A 162 11.00 6.70 12.86
CA SER A 162 12.34 7.29 12.79
C SER A 162 13.09 6.83 11.53
N HIS A 163 14.18 7.51 11.20
CA HIS A 163 15.00 7.15 10.03
C HIS A 163 15.52 5.70 10.10
N GLU A 164 15.97 5.25 11.26
CA GLU A 164 16.43 3.89 11.51
C GLU A 164 15.30 2.86 11.31
N GLU A 165 14.10 3.15 11.87
CA GLU A 165 12.92 2.30 11.70
C GLU A 165 12.46 2.21 10.24
N VAL A 166 12.65 3.26 9.43
CA VAL A 166 12.36 3.25 7.98
C VAL A 166 13.32 2.31 7.24
N GLU A 167 14.60 2.28 7.59
CA GLU A 167 15.57 1.34 7.01
C GLU A 167 15.27 -0.12 7.38
N GLU A 168 14.88 -0.36 8.64
CA GLU A 168 14.41 -1.66 9.09
C GLU A 168 13.15 -2.09 8.32
N LEU A 169 12.20 -1.17 8.12
CA LEU A 169 10.98 -1.42 7.34
C LEU A 169 11.32 -1.76 5.88
N ALA A 170 12.24 -1.04 5.25
CA ALA A 170 12.71 -1.34 3.90
C ALA A 170 13.26 -2.77 3.78
N THR A 171 14.07 -3.15 4.76
CA THR A 171 14.63 -4.50 4.85
C THR A 171 13.54 -5.55 5.06
N LEU A 172 12.56 -5.25 5.91
CA LEU A 172 11.41 -6.12 6.18
C LEU A 172 10.57 -6.31 4.92
N ILE A 173 10.23 -5.23 4.19
CA ILE A 173 9.44 -5.29 2.95
C ILE A 173 10.13 -6.20 1.91
N ARG A 174 11.44 -6.02 1.69
CA ARG A 174 12.21 -6.89 0.77
C ARG A 174 12.20 -8.35 1.21
N ARG A 175 12.33 -8.62 2.52
CA ARG A 175 12.30 -9.97 3.08
C ARG A 175 10.93 -10.62 2.89
N ILE A 176 9.83 -9.98 3.28
CA ILE A 176 8.49 -10.56 3.15
C ILE A 176 8.10 -10.79 1.70
N ARG A 177 8.46 -9.89 0.77
CA ARG A 177 8.25 -10.09 -0.67
C ARG A 177 8.83 -11.41 -1.13
N ARG A 178 10.08 -11.73 -0.73
CA ARG A 178 10.76 -12.96 -1.10
C ARG A 178 10.20 -14.19 -0.37
N SER A 179 9.96 -14.07 0.96
CA SER A 179 9.54 -15.21 1.79
C SER A 179 8.11 -15.66 1.51
N PHE A 180 7.24 -14.78 1.03
CA PHE A 180 5.82 -15.08 0.78
C PHE A 180 5.44 -15.00 -0.70
N ASP A 181 6.39 -14.84 -1.61
CA ASP A 181 6.16 -14.66 -3.06
C ASP A 181 5.14 -13.55 -3.34
N LEU A 182 5.32 -12.41 -2.68
CA LEU A 182 4.37 -11.30 -2.72
C LEU A 182 4.65 -10.35 -3.88
N THR A 183 3.57 -9.79 -4.41
CA THR A 183 3.59 -8.53 -5.13
C THR A 183 3.22 -7.41 -4.15
N VAL A 184 3.90 -6.29 -4.20
CA VAL A 184 3.66 -5.16 -3.31
C VAL A 184 3.39 -3.91 -4.12
N LEU A 185 2.33 -3.18 -3.77
CA LEU A 185 2.12 -1.80 -4.23
C LEU A 185 2.19 -0.89 -3.00
N LEU A 186 3.17 0.02 -3.01
CA LEU A 186 3.54 0.87 -1.89
C LEU A 186 3.19 2.33 -2.22
N VAL A 187 2.27 2.93 -1.47
CA VAL A 187 2.07 4.39 -1.46
C VAL A 187 2.94 4.99 -0.39
N GLU A 188 3.79 5.94 -0.76
CA GLU A 188 4.70 6.61 0.18
C GLU A 188 5.07 8.03 -0.29
N HIS A 189 5.43 8.86 0.67
CA HIS A 189 6.06 10.15 0.48
C HIS A 189 7.53 10.18 0.95
N HIS A 190 7.97 9.16 1.70
CA HIS A 190 9.37 8.93 2.05
C HIS A 190 10.15 8.38 0.85
N MET A 191 10.75 9.29 0.05
CA MET A 191 11.46 8.92 -1.16
C MET A 191 12.54 7.87 -0.93
N ASN A 192 13.33 7.98 0.16
CA ASN A 192 14.39 7.02 0.48
C ASN A 192 13.85 5.58 0.61
N LEU A 193 12.67 5.40 1.22
CA LEU A 193 12.05 4.08 1.30
C LEU A 193 11.68 3.57 -0.10
N VAL A 194 10.94 4.37 -0.87
CA VAL A 194 10.47 3.96 -2.20
C VAL A 194 11.64 3.61 -3.09
N MET A 195 12.62 4.53 -3.19
CA MET A 195 13.81 4.35 -4.05
C MET A 195 14.69 3.18 -3.61
N GLY A 196 14.66 2.86 -2.30
CA GLY A 196 15.41 1.73 -1.75
C GLY A 196 14.76 0.37 -1.99
N VAL A 197 13.43 0.29 -2.17
CA VAL A 197 12.73 -1.02 -2.22
C VAL A 197 12.02 -1.28 -3.54
N ALA A 198 11.59 -0.26 -4.29
CA ALA A 198 10.77 -0.43 -5.48
C ALA A 198 11.60 -0.92 -6.67
N ASP A 199 11.02 -1.85 -7.43
CA ASP A 199 11.53 -2.25 -8.74
C ASP A 199 11.06 -1.28 -9.83
N ARG A 200 9.87 -0.68 -9.65
CA ARG A 200 9.25 0.29 -10.55
C ARG A 200 8.46 1.32 -9.76
N VAL A 201 8.42 2.56 -10.25
CA VAL A 201 7.72 3.67 -9.61
C VAL A 201 6.74 4.30 -10.60
N HIS A 202 5.52 4.50 -10.17
CA HIS A 202 4.48 5.26 -10.87
C HIS A 202 4.29 6.59 -10.14
N VAL A 203 4.22 7.68 -10.88
CA VAL A 203 4.08 9.03 -10.34
C VAL A 203 2.72 9.58 -10.72
N LEU A 204 1.96 10.00 -9.71
CA LEU A 204 0.69 10.70 -9.90
C LEU A 204 0.86 12.18 -9.57
N ASP A 205 0.18 13.01 -10.34
CA ASP A 205 -0.03 14.42 -10.05
C ASP A 205 -1.44 14.84 -10.53
N PHE A 206 -2.18 15.58 -9.69
CA PHE A 206 -3.56 16.01 -9.96
C PHE A 206 -4.46 14.91 -10.58
N GLY A 207 -4.36 13.68 -10.06
CA GLY A 207 -5.15 12.53 -10.50
C GLY A 207 -4.65 11.84 -11.76
N ARG A 208 -3.58 12.28 -12.39
CA ARG A 208 -3.01 11.71 -13.63
C ARG A 208 -1.68 11.04 -13.38
N LYS A 209 -1.39 9.99 -14.15
CA LYS A 209 -0.05 9.42 -14.17
C LYS A 209 0.84 10.27 -15.06
N ILE A 210 1.85 10.92 -14.47
CA ILE A 210 2.78 11.83 -15.18
C ILE A 210 4.09 11.17 -15.56
N ALA A 211 4.51 10.12 -14.84
CA ALA A 211 5.74 9.38 -15.13
C ALA A 211 5.66 7.94 -14.63
N GLU A 212 6.52 7.08 -15.19
CA GLU A 212 6.70 5.70 -14.79
C GLU A 212 8.10 5.23 -15.20
N GLY A 213 8.81 4.57 -14.29
CA GLY A 213 10.16 4.05 -14.59
C GLY A 213 10.78 3.34 -13.40
N SER A 214 12.07 3.01 -13.53
CA SER A 214 12.90 2.61 -12.40
C SER A 214 13.06 3.78 -11.41
N PRO A 215 13.40 3.51 -10.13
CA PRO A 215 13.67 4.57 -9.17
C PRO A 215 14.64 5.63 -9.67
N ALA A 216 15.73 5.21 -10.36
CA ALA A 216 16.75 6.11 -10.87
C ALA A 216 16.26 6.99 -12.05
N GLU A 217 15.39 6.48 -12.90
CA GLU A 217 14.78 7.24 -13.99
C GLU A 217 13.82 8.30 -13.43
N VAL A 218 12.93 7.90 -12.53
CA VAL A 218 11.93 8.79 -11.94
C VAL A 218 12.57 9.93 -11.14
N GLN A 219 13.66 9.68 -10.42
CA GLN A 219 14.39 10.73 -9.68
C GLN A 219 14.98 11.83 -10.58
N ARG A 220 15.25 11.51 -11.84
CA ARG A 220 15.88 12.44 -12.81
C ARG A 220 14.87 13.04 -13.79
N ASP A 221 13.62 12.60 -13.72
CA ASP A 221 12.57 13.07 -14.63
C ASP A 221 12.21 14.53 -14.32
N PRO A 222 12.39 15.46 -15.27
CA PRO A 222 12.08 16.87 -15.05
C PRO A 222 10.60 17.12 -14.69
N VAL A 223 9.69 16.34 -15.27
CA VAL A 223 8.25 16.46 -14.99
C VAL A 223 7.95 16.07 -13.54
N VAL A 224 8.63 15.04 -13.02
CA VAL A 224 8.49 14.63 -11.63
C VAL A 224 9.06 15.69 -10.69
N ILE A 225 10.26 16.21 -10.99
CA ILE A 225 10.89 17.27 -10.19
C ILE A 225 10.01 18.50 -10.13
N GLU A 226 9.43 18.94 -11.25
CA GLU A 226 8.51 20.09 -11.31
C GLU A 226 7.25 19.86 -10.47
N ALA A 227 6.64 18.66 -10.53
CA ALA A 227 5.45 18.33 -9.76
C ALA A 227 5.67 18.45 -8.24
N TYR A 228 6.87 18.09 -7.76
CA TYR A 228 7.22 18.23 -6.34
C TYR A 228 7.61 19.65 -5.95
N LEU A 229 8.34 20.39 -6.79
CA LEU A 229 8.72 21.79 -6.55
C LEU A 229 7.52 22.74 -6.72
N GLY A 230 6.62 22.46 -7.64
CA GLY A 230 5.42 23.26 -7.90
C GLY A 230 4.38 23.17 -6.78
N SER A 231 4.38 22.10 -5.98
CA SER A 231 3.45 21.90 -4.85
C SER A 231 3.72 22.83 -3.65
N GLU A 232 4.87 23.53 -3.61
CA GLU A 232 5.21 24.54 -2.58
C GLU A 232 4.63 25.93 -2.88
N ARG A 233 3.93 26.12 -4.01
CA ARG A 233 3.24 27.40 -4.26
C ARG A 233 2.07 27.55 -3.28
N PRO A 234 2.01 28.63 -2.47
CA PRO A 234 0.90 28.86 -1.57
C PRO A 234 -0.40 28.95 -2.39
N GLN A 235 -1.40 28.17 -1.97
CA GLN A 235 -2.75 28.32 -2.51
C GLN A 235 -3.18 29.76 -2.31
N HIS A 236 -3.31 30.51 -3.38
CA HIS A 236 -3.87 31.86 -3.33
C HIS A 236 -5.27 31.79 -2.71
N ALA A 237 -5.42 32.50 -1.59
CA ALA A 237 -6.73 32.78 -1.02
C ALA A 237 -7.63 33.41 -2.12
N PRO A 238 -8.91 33.02 -2.18
CA PRO A 238 -9.86 33.69 -3.09
C PRO A 238 -10.04 35.13 -2.62
N ALA A 239 -10.00 36.04 -3.59
CA ALA A 239 -10.37 37.44 -3.41
C ALA A 239 -11.91 37.55 -3.18
#